data_ccf5524aa695f02fb8ac82a0379d1e85
#
_entry.id   ccf5524aa695f02fb8ac82a0379d1e85
#
_cell.length_a   1.000
_cell.length_b   1.000
_cell.length_c   1.000
_cell.angle_alpha   90.00
_cell.angle_beta   90.00
_cell.angle_gamma   90.00
#
_symmetry.space_group_name_H-M   'P 1'
#
loop_
_entity.id
_entity.type
_entity.pdbx_description
1 polymer ?
#
loop_
_entity_poly.entity_id
_entity_poly.type
_entity_poly.pdbx_seq_one_letter_code
_entity_poly.pdbx_strand_id
1 'polypeptide(L)'
;MNLQSILKNIKYQGEVENIEISNITYDSRKVKEGSLFIAISGQNEDGHDYIYEAVNKGASAVIANGRAPVLDNIPIIQVSNPRKVMSKIAANFYNNPSKELNIIGITGTNGKTTTTQIIDYIIKANNKTSSSLGTLGFNTPSGMISTGFTTPESIELQQILDTIKKGGIEYVPMEISSHAIELYRTNDVDVNIAIFTNIGHEHLDFHKSIENYFNAKVKLFTQLNKKSTAILNIDDPYTKKIINKINCNYSTYGFNKKADLYIKDYSLNIEKSKAIIQYKGELFELETPLIGKFNLYNLSAAVLCTFELGICKNDIIQSIKYFNNIPGRLEKYNYKSNTIIIDYAHTPDAFSNIFKSIFELKNKNKKIITVFGCGGNRDSSKRKRMGKIASNYSDYIYITNDNPRFEDEDKIIDNICGGISNTEYQIIKDRKKAIISAMNNENSIILILGKGVEEYQIIKNKKINHSDIKTVKEFINENWNSR
;
A
#
# COMPACT_ATOMS: atom_id res chain seq x y z
N MET A 1 -0.46 30.02 12.53
CA MET A 1 -0.92 29.36 13.80
C MET A 1 0.12 29.56 14.87
N ASN A 2 -0.32 29.92 16.07
CA ASN A 2 0.60 30.17 17.18
C ASN A 2 1.39 28.91 17.59
N LEU A 3 2.69 29.04 17.84
CA LEU A 3 3.60 27.96 18.21
C LEU A 3 3.16 27.18 19.46
N GLN A 4 2.63 27.87 20.48
CA GLN A 4 2.12 27.24 21.68
C GLN A 4 0.94 26.29 21.38
N SER A 5 0.07 26.67 20.43
CA SER A 5 -1.04 25.81 19.98
C SER A 5 -0.54 24.56 19.25
N ILE A 6 0.52 24.70 18.45
CA ILE A 6 1.17 23.59 17.75
C ILE A 6 1.80 22.62 18.74
N LEU A 7 2.37 23.12 19.85
CA LEU A 7 3.05 22.33 20.88
C LEU A 7 2.08 21.76 21.95
N LYS A 8 0.78 21.97 21.81
CA LYS A 8 -0.21 21.46 22.77
C LYS A 8 -0.11 19.94 22.94
N ASN A 9 -0.02 19.49 24.21
CA ASN A 9 0.12 18.09 24.61
C ASN A 9 1.45 17.45 24.18
N ILE A 10 2.50 18.24 23.97
CA ILE A 10 3.87 17.81 23.71
C ILE A 10 4.72 18.12 24.94
N LYS A 11 5.54 17.18 25.37
CA LYS A 11 6.55 17.41 26.40
C LYS A 11 7.81 17.97 25.76
N TYR A 12 8.23 19.17 26.15
CA TYR A 12 9.41 19.84 25.61
C TYR A 12 10.14 20.63 26.68
N GLN A 13 11.36 21.07 26.38
CA GLN A 13 12.17 22.00 27.15
C GLN A 13 12.53 23.19 26.24
N GLY A 14 12.65 24.37 26.83
CA GLY A 14 12.91 25.63 26.16
C GLY A 14 11.78 26.64 26.34
N GLU A 15 12.09 27.89 26.15
CA GLU A 15 11.11 28.99 26.18
C GLU A 15 10.36 29.05 24.86
N VAL A 16 9.07 29.23 24.93
CA VAL A 16 8.21 29.34 23.74
C VAL A 16 7.54 30.71 23.78
N GLU A 17 8.02 31.58 22.94
CA GLU A 17 7.42 32.89 22.71
C GLU A 17 6.13 32.80 21.87
N ASN A 18 5.41 33.92 21.81
CA ASN A 18 4.21 34.03 20.98
C ASN A 18 4.60 34.23 19.51
N ILE A 19 5.01 33.14 18.83
CA ILE A 19 5.48 33.13 17.44
C ILE A 19 4.40 32.54 16.55
N GLU A 20 4.08 33.24 15.46
CA GLU A 20 3.19 32.72 14.42
C GLU A 20 3.95 31.84 13.44
N ILE A 21 3.50 30.62 13.25
CA ILE A 21 4.04 29.64 12.31
C ILE A 21 3.13 29.55 11.08
N SER A 22 3.71 29.79 9.92
CA SER A 22 3.01 29.74 8.62
C SER A 22 3.12 28.38 7.94
N ASN A 23 4.17 27.60 8.25
CA ASN A 23 4.48 26.33 7.61
C ASN A 23 5.25 25.41 8.58
N ILE A 24 5.12 24.10 8.42
CA ILE A 24 5.89 23.09 9.15
C ILE A 24 6.62 22.20 8.15
N THR A 25 7.88 21.87 8.41
CA THR A 25 8.68 21.01 7.51
C THR A 25 9.84 20.34 8.23
N TYR A 26 10.23 19.15 7.74
CA TYR A 26 11.45 18.44 8.14
C TYR A 26 12.51 18.46 7.01
N ASP A 27 12.21 19.09 5.86
CA ASP A 27 13.12 19.23 4.71
C ASP A 27 13.63 20.69 4.65
N SER A 28 14.92 20.91 4.89
CA SER A 28 15.54 22.24 4.87
C SER A 28 15.37 22.96 3.53
N ARG A 29 15.20 22.23 2.44
CA ARG A 29 14.96 22.78 1.10
C ARG A 29 13.58 23.41 0.95
N LYS A 30 12.62 22.99 1.79
CA LYS A 30 11.21 23.45 1.80
C LYS A 30 10.94 24.53 2.87
N VAL A 31 11.94 24.93 3.61
CA VAL A 31 11.82 26.02 4.59
C VAL A 31 11.51 27.33 3.88
N LYS A 32 10.59 28.10 4.47
CA LYS A 32 10.15 29.45 4.06
C LYS A 32 10.08 30.34 5.30
N GLU A 33 9.92 31.63 5.07
CA GLU A 33 9.67 32.61 6.15
C GLU A 33 8.51 32.16 7.05
N GLY A 34 8.71 32.16 8.35
CA GLY A 34 7.70 31.71 9.32
C GLY A 34 7.59 30.19 9.49
N SER A 35 8.52 29.37 8.96
CA SER A 35 8.48 27.93 9.10
C SER A 35 8.90 27.44 10.49
N LEU A 36 8.24 26.38 10.99
CA LEU A 36 8.76 25.53 12.05
C LEU A 36 9.55 24.39 11.40
N PHE A 37 10.87 24.37 11.59
CA PHE A 37 11.72 23.30 11.10
C PHE A 37 11.85 22.17 12.13
N ILE A 38 11.68 20.93 11.71
CA ILE A 38 11.76 19.73 12.59
C ILE A 38 12.99 18.92 12.18
N ALA A 39 14.05 18.99 12.97
CA ALA A 39 15.29 18.27 12.74
C ALA A 39 15.11 16.78 13.13
N ILE A 40 15.00 15.92 12.14
CA ILE A 40 14.85 14.46 12.33
C ILE A 40 16.07 13.72 11.81
N SER A 41 16.55 12.72 12.55
CA SER A 41 17.58 11.81 12.04
C SER A 41 16.96 10.83 11.04
N GLY A 42 17.46 10.83 9.81
CA GLY A 42 17.12 9.89 8.74
C GLY A 42 18.02 8.65 8.72
N GLN A 43 17.88 7.80 7.71
CA GLN A 43 18.78 6.65 7.51
C GLN A 43 20.13 7.04 6.91
N ASN A 44 20.16 8.06 6.05
CA ASN A 44 21.35 8.49 5.29
C ASN A 44 21.81 9.90 5.67
N GLU A 45 20.94 10.73 6.24
CA GLU A 45 21.21 12.13 6.57
C GLU A 45 20.63 12.45 7.95
N ASP A 46 21.25 13.39 8.67
CA ASP A 46 20.73 13.89 9.94
C ASP A 46 20.22 15.34 9.75
N GLY A 47 18.93 15.55 10.01
CA GLY A 47 18.29 16.86 9.91
C GLY A 47 18.92 17.93 10.83
N HIS A 48 19.64 17.52 11.87
CA HIS A 48 20.34 18.44 12.77
C HIS A 48 21.49 19.18 12.05
N ASP A 49 22.10 18.57 11.04
CA ASP A 49 23.18 19.18 10.23
C ASP A 49 22.66 20.35 9.38
N TYR A 50 21.35 20.42 9.16
CA TYR A 50 20.68 21.42 8.31
C TYR A 50 20.00 22.54 9.12
N ILE A 51 20.15 22.60 10.45
CA ILE A 51 19.50 23.62 11.29
C ILE A 51 19.93 25.04 10.87
N TYR A 52 21.22 25.30 10.68
CA TYR A 52 21.69 26.59 10.24
C TYR A 52 21.14 26.99 8.87
N GLU A 53 21.08 26.06 7.94
CA GLU A 53 20.47 26.30 6.62
C GLU A 53 18.99 26.66 6.73
N ALA A 54 18.25 25.95 7.57
CA ALA A 54 16.83 26.18 7.81
C ALA A 54 16.59 27.58 8.42
N VAL A 55 17.42 27.98 9.38
CA VAL A 55 17.36 29.29 10.01
C VAL A 55 17.67 30.40 8.99
N ASN A 56 18.71 30.25 8.20
CA ASN A 56 19.05 31.20 7.13
C ASN A 56 17.97 31.35 6.06
N LYS A 57 17.11 30.34 5.88
CA LYS A 57 15.96 30.37 4.97
C LYS A 57 14.68 30.92 5.60
N GLY A 58 14.71 31.38 6.85
CA GLY A 58 13.59 32.02 7.51
C GLY A 58 12.76 31.10 8.42
N ALA A 59 13.34 29.99 8.94
CA ALA A 59 12.68 29.26 10.01
C ALA A 59 12.55 30.15 11.25
N SER A 60 11.33 30.25 11.81
CA SER A 60 11.04 31.05 13.02
C SER A 60 11.22 30.24 14.31
N ALA A 61 11.26 28.93 14.24
CA ALA A 61 11.53 28.03 15.37
C ALA A 61 12.04 26.67 14.87
N VAL A 62 12.74 25.95 15.74
CA VAL A 62 13.30 24.63 15.45
C VAL A 62 12.87 23.63 16.52
N ILE A 63 12.42 22.44 16.11
CA ILE A 63 12.25 21.26 16.97
C ILE A 63 13.47 20.37 16.81
N ALA A 64 14.15 20.02 17.89
CA ALA A 64 15.33 19.17 17.86
C ALA A 64 15.45 18.32 19.12
N ASN A 65 16.42 17.42 19.15
CA ASN A 65 16.87 16.75 20.38
C ASN A 65 18.26 17.33 20.79
N GLY A 66 18.86 16.83 21.85
CA GLY A 66 20.08 17.37 22.48
C GLY A 66 21.31 17.60 21.60
N ARG A 67 21.24 17.46 20.27
CA ARG A 67 22.32 17.75 19.31
C ARG A 67 22.17 19.12 18.63
N ALA A 68 21.17 19.91 19.02
CA ALA A 68 20.95 21.21 18.39
C ALA A 68 22.00 22.23 18.83
N PRO A 69 22.45 23.12 17.93
CA PRO A 69 23.30 24.27 18.29
C PRO A 69 22.52 25.22 19.22
N VAL A 70 23.26 26.02 19.99
CA VAL A 70 22.67 27.16 20.71
C VAL A 70 22.57 28.32 19.71
N LEU A 71 21.39 28.91 19.55
CA LEU A 71 21.11 30.03 18.65
C LEU A 71 20.45 31.15 19.46
N ASP A 72 20.99 32.35 19.41
CA ASP A 72 20.51 33.46 20.23
C ASP A 72 19.23 34.11 19.70
N ASN A 73 18.90 33.91 18.42
CA ASN A 73 17.84 34.67 17.73
C ASN A 73 16.58 33.82 17.39
N ILE A 74 16.61 32.52 17.63
CA ILE A 74 15.49 31.61 17.27
C ILE A 74 15.32 30.56 18.35
N PRO A 75 14.09 30.32 18.84
CA PRO A 75 13.83 29.29 19.86
C PRO A 75 14.08 27.89 19.29
N ILE A 76 14.90 27.14 20.01
CA ILE A 76 15.09 25.72 19.80
C ILE A 76 14.34 24.96 20.88
N ILE A 77 13.27 24.30 20.47
CA ILE A 77 12.42 23.48 21.36
C ILE A 77 13.01 22.08 21.42
N GLN A 78 13.49 21.70 22.59
CA GLN A 78 14.10 20.41 22.81
C GLN A 78 13.05 19.35 23.13
N VAL A 79 13.06 18.24 22.41
CA VAL A 79 12.17 17.09 22.62
C VAL A 79 12.97 15.77 22.65
N SER A 80 12.46 14.76 23.29
CA SER A 80 13.15 13.46 23.39
C SER A 80 13.24 12.72 22.03
N ASN A 81 12.28 12.90 21.15
CA ASN A 81 12.21 12.25 19.83
C ASN A 81 11.46 13.12 18.83
N PRO A 82 12.19 13.92 18.01
CA PRO A 82 11.60 14.83 17.02
C PRO A 82 10.68 14.11 16.02
N ARG A 83 11.04 12.91 15.55
CA ARG A 83 10.23 12.13 14.61
C ARG A 83 8.89 11.70 15.19
N LYS A 84 8.87 11.27 16.46
CA LYS A 84 7.62 10.92 17.15
C LYS A 84 6.73 12.14 17.38
N VAL A 85 7.33 13.26 17.78
CA VAL A 85 6.62 14.52 18.08
C VAL A 85 6.09 15.17 16.81
N MET A 86 6.77 14.98 15.67
CA MET A 86 6.37 15.51 14.37
C MET A 86 4.94 15.08 13.99
N SER A 87 4.53 13.87 14.33
CA SER A 87 3.15 13.42 14.10
C SER A 87 2.15 14.30 14.86
N LYS A 88 2.41 14.60 16.15
CA LYS A 88 1.56 15.44 16.98
C LYS A 88 1.56 16.91 16.53
N ILE A 89 2.74 17.43 16.20
CA ILE A 89 2.90 18.78 15.64
C ILE A 89 2.05 18.94 14.37
N ALA A 90 2.16 17.97 13.43
CA ALA A 90 1.39 17.98 12.20
C ALA A 90 -0.11 17.91 12.46
N ALA A 91 -0.56 17.00 13.33
CA ALA A 91 -1.96 16.89 13.70
C ALA A 91 -2.50 18.21 14.30
N ASN A 92 -1.77 18.85 15.23
CA ASN A 92 -2.16 20.12 15.80
C ASN A 92 -2.20 21.24 14.76
N PHE A 93 -1.18 21.34 13.90
CA PHE A 93 -1.07 22.38 12.87
C PHE A 93 -2.23 22.32 11.86
N TYR A 94 -2.69 21.12 11.50
CA TYR A 94 -3.83 20.90 10.61
C TYR A 94 -5.16 20.71 11.36
N ASN A 95 -5.24 21.09 12.67
CA ASN A 95 -6.45 20.99 13.50
C ASN A 95 -7.03 19.58 13.63
N ASN A 96 -6.16 18.56 13.70
CA ASN A 96 -6.53 17.15 13.91
C ASN A 96 -7.61 16.64 12.92
N PRO A 97 -7.40 16.68 11.60
CA PRO A 97 -8.43 16.41 10.60
C PRO A 97 -9.04 15.02 10.73
N SER A 98 -8.28 14.02 11.20
CA SER A 98 -8.77 12.64 11.37
C SER A 98 -9.91 12.51 12.38
N LYS A 99 -10.11 13.47 13.29
CA LYS A 99 -11.24 13.46 14.24
C LYS A 99 -12.59 13.73 13.60
N GLU A 100 -12.59 14.34 12.43
CA GLU A 100 -13.79 14.69 11.66
C GLU A 100 -14.00 13.78 10.45
N LEU A 101 -13.14 12.77 10.29
CA LEU A 101 -13.16 11.79 9.21
C LEU A 101 -13.40 10.38 9.77
N ASN A 102 -14.02 9.51 9.00
CA ASN A 102 -14.10 8.08 9.28
C ASN A 102 -12.88 7.38 8.68
N ILE A 103 -11.82 7.23 9.46
CA ILE A 103 -10.58 6.60 9.01
C ILE A 103 -10.68 5.08 9.14
N ILE A 104 -10.49 4.37 8.01
CA ILE A 104 -10.38 2.91 7.97
C ILE A 104 -8.93 2.57 7.66
N GLY A 105 -8.17 2.12 8.65
CA GLY A 105 -6.76 1.77 8.51
C GLY A 105 -6.57 0.30 8.13
N ILE A 106 -5.94 0.01 7.00
CA ILE A 106 -5.72 -1.35 6.52
C ILE A 106 -4.23 -1.70 6.62
N THR A 107 -3.88 -2.73 7.40
CA THR A 107 -2.51 -3.24 7.51
C THR A 107 -2.43 -4.74 7.29
N GLY A 108 -1.24 -5.21 6.94
CA GLY A 108 -0.88 -6.60 6.67
C GLY A 108 0.27 -6.67 5.67
N THR A 109 0.72 -7.88 5.34
CA THR A 109 1.74 -8.06 4.30
C THR A 109 1.12 -7.84 2.92
N ASN A 110 0.11 -8.61 2.58
CA ASN A 110 -0.59 -8.57 1.30
C ASN A 110 -2.05 -8.14 1.47
N GLY A 111 -2.68 -7.68 0.38
CA GLY A 111 -4.10 -7.38 0.33
C GLY A 111 -4.49 -5.95 0.72
N LYS A 112 -3.60 -5.13 1.28
CA LYS A 112 -3.90 -3.74 1.70
C LYS A 112 -4.57 -2.93 0.59
N THR A 113 -3.92 -2.76 -0.55
CA THR A 113 -4.43 -1.97 -1.68
C THR A 113 -5.77 -2.48 -2.16
N THR A 114 -5.88 -3.80 -2.37
CA THR A 114 -7.12 -4.42 -2.85
C THR A 114 -8.28 -4.16 -1.89
N THR A 115 -8.08 -4.42 -0.60
CA THR A 115 -9.12 -4.18 0.43
C THR A 115 -9.50 -2.71 0.51
N THR A 116 -8.51 -1.79 0.48
CA THR A 116 -8.73 -0.34 0.47
C THR A 116 -9.60 0.09 -0.71
N GLN A 117 -9.30 -0.40 -1.93
CA GLN A 117 -10.05 -0.04 -3.14
C GLN A 117 -11.46 -0.62 -3.15
N ILE A 118 -11.67 -1.84 -2.65
CA ILE A 118 -13.01 -2.43 -2.55
C ILE A 118 -13.87 -1.62 -1.58
N ILE A 119 -13.34 -1.25 -0.42
CA ILE A 119 -14.06 -0.43 0.58
C ILE A 119 -14.43 0.92 -0.02
N ASP A 120 -13.47 1.63 -0.62
CA ASP A 120 -13.70 2.94 -1.26
C ASP A 120 -14.79 2.86 -2.31
N TYR A 121 -14.73 1.81 -3.15
CA TYR A 121 -15.76 1.59 -4.19
C TYR A 121 -17.15 1.34 -3.61
N ILE A 122 -17.29 0.45 -2.62
CA ILE A 122 -18.60 0.15 -2.01
C ILE A 122 -19.18 1.40 -1.37
N ILE A 123 -18.39 2.20 -0.65
CA ILE A 123 -18.83 3.45 -0.03
C ILE A 123 -19.36 4.41 -1.11
N LYS A 124 -18.61 4.63 -2.19
CA LYS A 124 -19.01 5.52 -3.30
C LYS A 124 -20.25 5.02 -4.04
N ALA A 125 -20.34 3.72 -4.30
CA ALA A 125 -21.50 3.12 -4.95
C ALA A 125 -22.80 3.28 -4.14
N ASN A 126 -22.67 3.57 -2.84
CA ASN A 126 -23.78 3.84 -1.93
C ASN A 126 -23.96 5.33 -1.59
N ASN A 127 -23.58 6.21 -2.52
CA ASN A 127 -23.78 7.67 -2.44
C ASN A 127 -23.15 8.33 -1.21
N LYS A 128 -22.09 7.72 -0.66
CA LYS A 128 -21.28 8.30 0.41
C LYS A 128 -19.96 8.82 -0.17
N THR A 129 -19.43 9.89 0.42
CA THR A 129 -18.18 10.50 -0.03
C THR A 129 -16.97 9.76 0.55
N SER A 130 -16.08 9.27 -0.31
CA SER A 130 -14.89 8.51 0.10
C SER A 130 -13.66 8.86 -0.73
N SER A 131 -12.50 8.81 -0.13
CA SER A 131 -11.20 8.93 -0.80
C SER A 131 -10.23 7.91 -0.25
N SER A 132 -9.85 6.93 -1.07
CA SER A 132 -8.79 5.98 -0.70
C SER A 132 -7.43 6.67 -0.64
N LEU A 133 -6.58 6.26 0.32
CA LEU A 133 -5.20 6.73 0.46
C LEU A 133 -4.25 5.53 0.55
N GLY A 134 -3.29 5.43 -0.35
CA GLY A 134 -2.36 4.30 -0.35
C GLY A 134 -1.37 4.30 -1.50
N THR A 135 -0.97 3.10 -1.90
CA THR A 135 0.01 2.86 -2.97
C THR A 135 -0.39 3.49 -4.30
N LEU A 136 -1.68 3.56 -4.59
CA LEU A 136 -2.21 4.22 -5.80
C LEU A 136 -2.26 5.74 -5.69
N GLY A 137 -1.99 6.31 -4.51
CA GLY A 137 -2.18 7.74 -4.24
C GLY A 137 -3.46 8.01 -3.45
N PHE A 138 -4.02 9.21 -3.60
CA PHE A 138 -5.32 9.57 -3.02
C PHE A 138 -6.17 10.34 -4.04
N ASN A 139 -7.48 10.15 -3.92
CA ASN A 139 -8.44 10.78 -4.84
C ASN A 139 -8.79 12.18 -4.35
N THR A 140 -8.80 13.14 -5.28
CA THR A 140 -9.36 14.48 -5.12
C THR A 140 -10.44 14.72 -6.15
N PRO A 141 -11.26 15.77 -6.02
CA PRO A 141 -12.22 16.16 -7.07
C PRO A 141 -11.58 16.39 -8.45
N SER A 142 -10.28 16.79 -8.47
CA SER A 142 -9.50 17.01 -9.70
C SER A 142 -8.77 15.77 -10.21
N GLY A 143 -8.90 14.62 -9.57
CA GLY A 143 -8.26 13.35 -9.94
C GLY A 143 -7.36 12.75 -8.87
N MET A 144 -6.65 11.70 -9.24
CA MET A 144 -5.76 10.96 -8.34
C MET A 144 -4.38 11.65 -8.26
N ILE A 145 -3.90 11.88 -7.05
CA ILE A 145 -2.57 12.43 -6.77
C ILE A 145 -1.69 11.34 -6.16
N SER A 146 -0.56 11.06 -6.81
CA SER A 146 0.43 10.11 -6.28
C SER A 146 1.21 10.72 -5.12
N THR A 147 1.35 9.98 -4.03
CA THR A 147 2.15 10.39 -2.86
C THR A 147 3.59 9.89 -2.91
N GLY A 148 3.89 8.95 -3.80
CA GLY A 148 5.19 8.27 -3.86
C GLY A 148 5.43 7.26 -2.74
N PHE A 149 4.51 7.13 -1.79
CA PHE A 149 4.57 6.22 -0.64
C PHE A 149 3.22 5.53 -0.42
N THR A 150 3.27 4.30 0.09
CA THR A 150 2.05 3.60 0.56
C THR A 150 1.37 4.37 1.70
N THR A 151 2.18 4.94 2.60
CA THR A 151 1.72 5.80 3.70
C THR A 151 2.71 6.97 3.80
N PRO A 152 2.29 8.20 3.53
CA PRO A 152 3.14 9.40 3.58
C PRO A 152 3.77 9.65 4.95
N GLU A 153 4.76 10.57 5.02
CA GLU A 153 5.26 11.08 6.30
C GLU A 153 4.16 11.88 7.02
N SER A 154 4.30 12.04 8.33
CA SER A 154 3.21 12.56 9.17
C SER A 154 2.74 13.96 8.78
N ILE A 155 3.62 14.84 8.32
CA ILE A 155 3.24 16.19 7.87
C ILE A 155 2.38 16.10 6.61
N GLU A 156 2.85 15.40 5.59
CA GLU A 156 2.12 15.21 4.35
C GLU A 156 0.81 14.45 4.57
N LEU A 157 0.81 13.47 5.47
CA LEU A 157 -0.39 12.71 5.81
C LEU A 157 -1.47 13.61 6.41
N GLN A 158 -1.14 14.43 7.41
CA GLN A 158 -2.11 15.34 8.04
C GLN A 158 -2.58 16.41 7.05
N GLN A 159 -1.70 16.91 6.18
CA GLN A 159 -2.06 17.84 5.11
C GLN A 159 -3.05 17.22 4.12
N ILE A 160 -2.82 15.96 3.72
CA ILE A 160 -3.73 15.22 2.83
C ILE A 160 -5.08 15.03 3.51
N LEU A 161 -5.11 14.61 4.78
CA LEU A 161 -6.36 14.42 5.52
C LEU A 161 -7.14 15.74 5.67
N ASP A 162 -6.47 16.87 5.90
CA ASP A 162 -7.08 18.18 5.94
C ASP A 162 -7.65 18.59 4.57
N THR A 163 -6.92 18.31 3.49
CA THR A 163 -7.40 18.54 2.11
C THR A 163 -8.65 17.70 1.80
N ILE A 164 -8.63 16.42 2.15
CA ILE A 164 -9.75 15.50 1.98
C ILE A 164 -10.98 16.00 2.76
N LYS A 165 -10.79 16.39 4.04
CA LYS A 165 -11.84 16.94 4.89
C LYS A 165 -12.44 18.21 4.30
N LYS A 166 -11.61 19.17 3.88
CA LYS A 166 -12.05 20.41 3.22
C LYS A 166 -12.80 20.16 1.91
N GLY A 167 -12.52 19.06 1.24
CA GLY A 167 -13.24 18.60 0.05
C GLY A 167 -14.60 17.94 0.33
N GLY A 168 -15.07 17.91 1.58
CA GLY A 168 -16.36 17.32 1.94
C GLY A 168 -16.38 15.79 1.92
N ILE A 169 -15.22 15.15 1.99
CA ILE A 169 -15.11 13.69 2.07
C ILE A 169 -15.31 13.24 3.52
N GLU A 170 -16.08 12.17 3.71
CA GLU A 170 -16.40 11.63 5.04
C GLU A 170 -15.58 10.38 5.39
N TYR A 171 -15.27 9.54 4.43
CA TYR A 171 -14.62 8.24 4.63
C TYR A 171 -13.24 8.18 3.98
N VAL A 172 -12.26 7.66 4.72
CA VAL A 172 -10.88 7.52 4.23
C VAL A 172 -10.36 6.11 4.51
N PRO A 173 -10.61 5.15 3.61
CA PRO A 173 -9.89 3.88 3.61
C PRO A 173 -8.41 4.15 3.29
N MET A 174 -7.49 3.78 4.20
CA MET A 174 -6.07 4.07 4.01
C MET A 174 -5.17 2.88 4.31
N GLU A 175 -4.18 2.69 3.45
CA GLU A 175 -3.14 1.70 3.68
C GLU A 175 -2.17 2.17 4.75
N ILE A 176 -1.95 1.34 5.78
CA ILE A 176 -0.99 1.61 6.86
C ILE A 176 0.12 0.57 6.82
N SER A 177 1.30 0.97 6.33
CA SER A 177 2.48 0.12 6.25
C SER A 177 3.14 -0.05 7.62
N SER A 178 3.86 -1.16 7.82
CA SER A 178 4.62 -1.40 9.06
C SER A 178 5.73 -0.36 9.27
N HIS A 179 6.35 0.13 8.19
CA HIS A 179 7.30 1.23 8.25
C HIS A 179 6.64 2.52 8.77
N ALA A 180 5.43 2.83 8.29
CA ALA A 180 4.71 4.03 8.73
C ALA A 180 4.40 3.99 10.23
N ILE A 181 4.00 2.83 10.74
CA ILE A 181 3.73 2.63 12.16
C ILE A 181 5.02 2.77 12.98
N GLU A 182 6.11 2.10 12.56
CA GLU A 182 7.39 2.11 13.27
C GLU A 182 8.04 3.50 13.27
N LEU A 183 7.86 4.25 12.18
CA LEU A 183 8.36 5.61 12.02
C LEU A 183 7.35 6.68 12.51
N TYR A 184 6.35 6.30 13.30
CA TYR A 184 5.35 7.20 13.91
C TYR A 184 4.53 8.05 12.94
N ARG A 185 4.43 7.69 11.65
CA ARG A 185 3.74 8.49 10.64
C ARG A 185 2.24 8.62 10.91
N THR A 186 1.64 7.60 11.49
CA THR A 186 0.20 7.50 11.77
C THR A 186 -0.14 7.61 13.25
N ASN A 187 0.82 8.01 14.11
CA ASN A 187 0.66 7.95 15.56
C ASN A 187 -0.47 8.86 16.09
N ASP A 188 -0.70 9.99 15.44
CA ASP A 188 -1.75 10.95 15.78
C ASP A 188 -2.86 11.01 14.71
N VAL A 189 -3.20 9.84 14.16
CA VAL A 189 -4.37 9.64 13.31
C VAL A 189 -5.42 8.86 14.10
N ASP A 190 -6.60 9.42 14.27
CA ASP A 190 -7.74 8.75 14.93
C ASP A 190 -8.34 7.73 13.96
N VAL A 191 -8.10 6.42 14.21
CA VAL A 191 -8.59 5.32 13.38
C VAL A 191 -9.89 4.76 13.95
N ASN A 192 -10.96 4.76 13.16
CA ASN A 192 -12.28 4.25 13.54
C ASN A 192 -12.39 2.73 13.37
N ILE A 193 -11.88 2.22 12.23
CA ILE A 193 -11.83 0.79 11.94
C ILE A 193 -10.40 0.43 11.53
N ALA A 194 -9.82 -0.59 12.14
CA ALA A 194 -8.53 -1.13 11.73
C ALA A 194 -8.67 -2.56 11.20
N ILE A 195 -8.14 -2.84 10.02
CA ILE A 195 -8.23 -4.13 9.35
C ILE A 195 -6.87 -4.81 9.32
N PHE A 196 -6.80 -6.06 9.78
CA PHE A 196 -5.65 -6.93 9.67
C PHE A 196 -5.88 -7.98 8.57
N THR A 197 -5.06 -7.96 7.53
CA THR A 197 -5.19 -8.91 6.42
C THR A 197 -4.39 -10.20 6.65
N ASN A 198 -3.08 -10.11 6.83
CA ASN A 198 -2.19 -11.26 7.05
C ASN A 198 -0.77 -10.84 7.42
N ILE A 199 0.04 -11.81 7.87
CA ILE A 199 1.49 -11.72 8.04
C ILE A 199 2.20 -12.72 7.13
N GLY A 200 3.17 -12.25 6.36
CA GLY A 200 4.11 -13.04 5.56
C GLY A 200 5.56 -12.58 5.76
N HIS A 201 6.48 -13.22 5.09
CA HIS A 201 7.92 -12.91 5.18
C HIS A 201 8.27 -11.72 4.26
N GLU A 202 8.22 -10.49 4.79
CA GLU A 202 8.53 -9.27 4.06
C GLU A 202 9.21 -8.24 5.00
N HIS A 203 10.01 -7.32 4.43
CA HIS A 203 10.65 -6.22 5.16
C HIS A 203 11.55 -6.64 6.33
N LEU A 204 12.16 -7.83 6.27
CA LEU A 204 13.07 -8.31 7.33
C LEU A 204 14.43 -7.60 7.32
N ASP A 205 14.80 -6.96 6.22
CA ASP A 205 15.91 -6.01 6.12
C ASP A 205 15.75 -4.83 7.10
N PHE A 206 14.54 -4.32 7.26
CA PHE A 206 14.19 -3.24 8.18
C PHE A 206 13.85 -3.76 9.58
N HIS A 207 12.91 -4.70 9.70
CA HIS A 207 12.38 -5.17 10.99
C HIS A 207 13.27 -6.20 11.69
N LYS A 208 14.26 -6.79 11.01
CA LYS A 208 15.22 -7.81 11.49
C LYS A 208 14.60 -9.17 11.81
N SER A 209 13.35 -9.25 12.23
CA SER A 209 12.64 -10.50 12.52
C SER A 209 11.15 -10.42 12.20
N ILE A 210 10.52 -11.59 11.98
CA ILE A 210 9.06 -11.69 11.77
C ILE A 210 8.28 -11.21 13.00
N GLU A 211 8.82 -11.43 14.20
CA GLU A 211 8.17 -11.00 15.45
C GLU A 211 8.19 -9.47 15.57
N ASN A 212 9.31 -8.81 15.25
CA ASN A 212 9.37 -7.35 15.23
C ASN A 212 8.43 -6.77 14.15
N TYR A 213 8.37 -7.41 12.97
CA TYR A 213 7.47 -7.02 11.90
C TYR A 213 6.00 -7.12 12.33
N PHE A 214 5.64 -8.22 13.00
CA PHE A 214 4.33 -8.39 13.59
C PHE A 214 4.06 -7.33 14.67
N ASN A 215 4.99 -7.15 15.63
CA ASN A 215 4.83 -6.18 16.71
C ASN A 215 4.67 -4.74 16.19
N ALA A 216 5.35 -4.37 15.08
CA ALA A 216 5.13 -3.09 14.43
C ALA A 216 3.67 -2.93 13.99
N LYS A 217 3.08 -3.94 13.32
CA LYS A 217 1.69 -3.89 12.88
C LYS A 217 0.69 -3.89 14.04
N VAL A 218 0.97 -4.63 15.10
CA VAL A 218 0.11 -4.70 16.30
C VAL A 218 -0.09 -3.34 16.95
N LYS A 219 0.90 -2.44 16.88
CA LYS A 219 0.80 -1.08 17.44
C LYS A 219 -0.45 -0.35 16.90
N LEU A 220 -0.83 -0.55 15.63
CA LEU A 220 -2.06 0.03 15.09
C LEU A 220 -3.30 -0.38 15.91
N PHE A 221 -3.39 -1.64 16.28
CA PHE A 221 -4.55 -2.20 16.99
C PHE A 221 -4.55 -1.86 18.48
N THR A 222 -3.36 -1.81 19.10
CA THR A 222 -3.24 -1.43 20.52
C THR A 222 -3.46 0.06 20.77
N GLN A 223 -3.39 0.89 19.74
CA GLN A 223 -3.67 2.33 19.79
C GLN A 223 -5.17 2.67 19.56
N LEU A 224 -5.98 1.69 19.15
CA LEU A 224 -7.41 1.90 18.94
C LEU A 224 -8.10 2.28 20.25
N ASN A 225 -8.99 3.24 20.16
CA ASN A 225 -9.84 3.60 21.30
C ASN A 225 -11.00 2.60 21.45
N LYS A 226 -11.70 2.63 22.61
CA LYS A 226 -12.78 1.70 22.92
C LYS A 226 -13.98 1.77 21.95
N LYS A 227 -14.14 2.87 21.21
CA LYS A 227 -15.22 3.06 20.23
C LYS A 227 -14.84 2.54 18.84
N SER A 228 -13.55 2.30 18.61
CA SER A 228 -13.05 1.76 17.35
C SER A 228 -13.31 0.26 17.24
N THR A 229 -13.30 -0.26 16.02
CA THR A 229 -13.47 -1.69 15.73
C THR A 229 -12.24 -2.26 15.03
N ALA A 230 -11.76 -3.43 15.48
CA ALA A 230 -10.74 -4.19 14.79
C ALA A 230 -11.40 -5.27 13.92
N ILE A 231 -11.04 -5.37 12.64
CA ILE A 231 -11.50 -6.43 11.72
C ILE A 231 -10.32 -7.34 11.43
N LEU A 232 -10.43 -8.60 11.80
CA LEU A 232 -9.29 -9.51 11.90
C LEU A 232 -9.51 -10.78 11.07
N ASN A 233 -8.51 -11.14 10.26
CA ASN A 233 -8.48 -12.43 9.56
C ASN A 233 -8.24 -13.57 10.56
N ILE A 234 -9.28 -14.35 10.90
CA ILE A 234 -9.18 -15.43 11.90
C ILE A 234 -8.30 -16.59 11.45
N ASP A 235 -8.10 -16.76 10.13
CA ASP A 235 -7.28 -17.84 9.57
C ASP A 235 -5.78 -17.55 9.64
N ASP A 236 -5.40 -16.29 9.93
CA ASP A 236 -4.01 -15.94 10.16
C ASP A 236 -3.61 -16.29 11.61
N PRO A 237 -2.52 -17.05 11.83
CA PRO A 237 -2.13 -17.51 13.17
C PRO A 237 -1.79 -16.37 14.13
N TYR A 238 -1.45 -15.18 13.63
CA TYR A 238 -1.15 -14.02 14.46
C TYR A 238 -2.39 -13.31 15.00
N THR A 239 -3.58 -13.57 14.45
CA THR A 239 -4.85 -12.93 14.89
C THR A 239 -5.12 -13.14 16.37
N LYS A 240 -4.91 -14.35 16.89
CA LYS A 240 -5.07 -14.61 18.33
C LYS A 240 -4.16 -13.75 19.20
N LYS A 241 -2.93 -13.46 18.74
CA LYS A 241 -2.00 -12.57 19.46
C LYS A 241 -2.47 -11.10 19.43
N ILE A 242 -3.17 -10.66 18.36
CA ILE A 242 -3.77 -9.34 18.28
C ILE A 242 -4.93 -9.23 19.27
N ILE A 243 -5.87 -10.18 19.24
CA ILE A 243 -7.04 -10.21 20.12
C ILE A 243 -6.65 -10.10 21.60
N ASN A 244 -5.58 -10.79 22.00
CA ASN A 244 -5.11 -10.75 23.40
C ASN A 244 -4.48 -9.40 23.82
N LYS A 245 -4.26 -8.47 22.87
CA LYS A 245 -3.58 -7.18 23.13
C LYS A 245 -4.48 -5.95 22.95
N ILE A 246 -5.69 -6.12 22.41
CA ILE A 246 -6.61 -5.01 22.11
C ILE A 246 -7.64 -4.82 23.21
N ASN A 247 -8.10 -3.58 23.36
CA ASN A 247 -9.16 -3.18 24.32
C ASN A 247 -10.38 -2.56 23.62
N CYS A 248 -10.49 -2.72 22.30
CA CYS A 248 -11.62 -2.25 21.48
C CYS A 248 -12.48 -3.45 21.06
N ASN A 249 -13.64 -3.16 20.44
CA ASN A 249 -14.46 -4.18 19.80
C ASN A 249 -13.70 -4.79 18.63
N TYR A 250 -14.03 -6.06 18.32
CA TYR A 250 -13.48 -6.71 17.13
C TYR A 250 -14.53 -7.62 16.47
N SER A 251 -14.38 -7.78 15.15
CA SER A 251 -15.10 -8.75 14.32
C SER A 251 -14.10 -9.51 13.48
N THR A 252 -14.42 -10.77 13.15
CA THR A 252 -13.50 -11.67 12.46
C THR A 252 -14.06 -12.12 11.11
N TYR A 253 -13.16 -12.37 10.14
CA TYR A 253 -13.53 -12.92 8.84
C TYR A 253 -12.57 -14.04 8.43
N GLY A 254 -13.03 -14.94 7.54
CA GLY A 254 -12.20 -16.01 6.99
C GLY A 254 -12.99 -17.23 6.52
N PHE A 255 -12.27 -18.32 6.27
CA PHE A 255 -12.83 -19.64 5.93
C PHE A 255 -13.09 -20.50 7.17
N ASN A 256 -12.60 -20.10 8.33
CA ASN A 256 -12.88 -20.79 9.57
C ASN A 256 -14.33 -20.54 10.01
N LYS A 257 -15.07 -21.60 10.31
CA LYS A 257 -16.48 -21.54 10.76
C LYS A 257 -16.70 -20.69 12.02
N LYS A 258 -15.63 -20.35 12.75
CA LYS A 258 -15.69 -19.49 13.95
C LYS A 258 -15.63 -18.01 13.61
N ALA A 259 -15.42 -17.64 12.34
CA ALA A 259 -15.45 -16.25 11.90
C ALA A 259 -16.87 -15.68 12.02
N ASP A 260 -16.97 -14.39 12.38
CA ASP A 260 -18.25 -13.67 12.36
C ASP A 260 -18.78 -13.55 10.93
N LEU A 261 -17.89 -13.27 9.97
CA LEU A 261 -18.17 -13.39 8.53
C LEU A 261 -17.39 -14.58 7.97
N TYR A 262 -18.11 -15.65 7.69
CA TYR A 262 -17.57 -16.93 7.30
C TYR A 262 -17.80 -17.22 5.82
N ILE A 263 -16.74 -17.55 5.07
CA ILE A 263 -16.82 -18.03 3.69
C ILE A 263 -17.13 -19.52 3.71
N LYS A 264 -18.40 -19.88 3.49
CA LYS A 264 -18.89 -21.25 3.58
C LYS A 264 -18.49 -22.10 2.39
N ASP A 265 -18.59 -21.52 1.19
CA ASP A 265 -18.28 -22.18 -0.07
C ASP A 265 -17.86 -21.15 -1.12
N TYR A 266 -17.16 -21.59 -2.16
CA TYR A 266 -16.73 -20.71 -3.23
C TYR A 266 -16.45 -21.45 -4.54
N SER A 267 -16.58 -20.76 -5.65
CA SER A 267 -16.11 -21.19 -6.95
C SER A 267 -15.26 -20.11 -7.59
N LEU A 268 -14.15 -20.51 -8.21
CA LEU A 268 -13.20 -19.61 -8.86
C LEU A 268 -13.10 -19.97 -10.34
N ASN A 269 -13.09 -18.96 -11.19
CA ASN A 269 -12.63 -19.08 -12.58
C ASN A 269 -11.89 -17.81 -13.02
N ILE A 270 -11.33 -17.81 -14.21
CA ILE A 270 -10.49 -16.68 -14.69
C ILE A 270 -11.32 -15.43 -15.01
N GLU A 271 -12.63 -15.56 -15.15
CA GLU A 271 -13.52 -14.43 -15.45
C GLU A 271 -14.08 -13.81 -14.17
N LYS A 272 -14.49 -14.63 -13.22
CA LYS A 272 -15.15 -14.20 -11.99
C LYS A 272 -15.02 -15.22 -10.88
N SER A 273 -15.17 -14.76 -9.65
CA SER A 273 -15.28 -15.61 -8.46
C SER A 273 -16.65 -15.46 -7.82
N LYS A 274 -17.13 -16.54 -7.21
CA LYS A 274 -18.34 -16.55 -6.39
C LYS A 274 -18.01 -17.06 -5.00
N ALA A 275 -18.65 -16.50 -3.99
CA ALA A 275 -18.52 -16.94 -2.61
C ALA A 275 -19.90 -16.97 -1.93
N ILE A 276 -20.18 -18.03 -1.20
CA ILE A 276 -21.33 -18.11 -0.29
C ILE A 276 -20.84 -17.68 1.09
N ILE A 277 -21.35 -16.56 1.55
CA ILE A 277 -20.99 -15.93 2.81
C ILE A 277 -22.08 -16.21 3.85
N GLN A 278 -21.65 -16.51 5.07
CA GLN A 278 -22.52 -16.52 6.25
C GLN A 278 -22.13 -15.38 7.18
N TYR A 279 -23.10 -14.53 7.53
CA TYR A 279 -22.93 -13.44 8.48
C TYR A 279 -24.19 -13.26 9.30
N LYS A 280 -24.06 -13.17 10.63
CA LYS A 280 -25.19 -13.06 11.60
C LYS A 280 -26.32 -14.07 11.34
N GLY A 281 -25.97 -15.30 10.98
CA GLY A 281 -26.91 -16.38 10.70
C GLY A 281 -27.50 -16.40 9.28
N GLU A 282 -27.33 -15.33 8.50
CA GLU A 282 -27.83 -15.26 7.12
C GLU A 282 -26.79 -15.75 6.11
N LEU A 283 -27.28 -16.41 5.05
CA LEU A 283 -26.49 -16.83 3.90
C LEU A 283 -26.79 -15.92 2.71
N PHE A 284 -25.75 -15.54 1.97
CA PHE A 284 -25.89 -14.81 0.71
C PHE A 284 -24.70 -15.09 -0.22
N GLU A 285 -24.93 -14.94 -1.52
CA GLU A 285 -23.91 -15.11 -2.55
C GLU A 285 -23.30 -13.75 -2.93
N LEU A 286 -21.99 -13.73 -3.06
CA LEU A 286 -21.23 -12.64 -3.67
C LEU A 286 -20.65 -13.13 -5.00
N GLU A 287 -20.82 -12.35 -6.06
CA GLU A 287 -20.15 -12.54 -7.34
C GLU A 287 -19.23 -11.33 -7.59
N THR A 288 -17.97 -11.59 -7.93
CA THR A 288 -16.95 -10.55 -8.12
C THR A 288 -16.04 -10.86 -9.32
N PRO A 289 -15.57 -9.87 -10.08
CA PRO A 289 -14.57 -10.07 -11.12
C PRO A 289 -13.17 -10.36 -10.56
N LEU A 290 -12.96 -10.20 -9.26
CA LEU A 290 -11.68 -10.51 -8.62
C LEU A 290 -11.43 -12.02 -8.63
N ILE A 291 -10.26 -12.42 -9.08
CA ILE A 291 -9.85 -13.82 -9.19
C ILE A 291 -8.87 -14.22 -8.08
N GLY A 292 -8.86 -15.51 -7.72
CA GLY A 292 -7.97 -16.09 -6.73
C GLY A 292 -8.51 -16.07 -5.31
N LYS A 293 -8.23 -17.16 -4.58
CA LYS A 293 -8.72 -17.37 -3.20
C LYS A 293 -8.33 -16.26 -2.24
N PHE A 294 -7.13 -15.67 -2.40
CA PHE A 294 -6.67 -14.56 -1.55
C PHE A 294 -7.53 -13.30 -1.71
N ASN A 295 -8.16 -13.09 -2.88
CA ASN A 295 -9.08 -11.99 -3.09
C ASN A 295 -10.44 -12.21 -2.40
N LEU A 296 -10.83 -13.45 -2.11
CA LEU A 296 -11.99 -13.71 -1.27
C LEU A 296 -11.76 -13.25 0.17
N TYR A 297 -10.52 -13.36 0.71
CA TYR A 297 -10.18 -12.75 2.00
C TYR A 297 -10.26 -11.23 1.95
N ASN A 298 -9.68 -10.60 0.91
CA ASN A 298 -9.73 -9.15 0.74
C ASN A 298 -11.16 -8.63 0.64
N LEU A 299 -11.99 -9.35 -0.15
CA LEU A 299 -13.42 -9.06 -0.30
C LEU A 299 -14.17 -9.20 1.03
N SER A 300 -13.93 -10.29 1.77
CA SER A 300 -14.59 -10.53 3.06
C SER A 300 -14.24 -9.48 4.10
N ALA A 301 -12.98 -9.03 4.15
CA ALA A 301 -12.55 -7.92 4.99
C ALA A 301 -13.30 -6.62 4.65
N ALA A 302 -13.41 -6.31 3.35
CA ALA A 302 -14.12 -5.13 2.87
C ALA A 302 -15.61 -5.20 3.15
N VAL A 303 -16.26 -6.34 2.90
CA VAL A 303 -17.68 -6.58 3.18
C VAL A 303 -17.97 -6.42 4.67
N LEU A 304 -17.17 -7.05 5.53
CA LEU A 304 -17.35 -6.91 6.98
C LEU A 304 -17.17 -5.46 7.43
N CYS A 305 -16.18 -4.75 6.89
CA CYS A 305 -15.97 -3.33 7.15
C CYS A 305 -17.19 -2.49 6.75
N THR A 306 -17.75 -2.73 5.58
CA THR A 306 -18.90 -1.96 5.07
C THR A 306 -20.20 -2.29 5.82
N PHE A 307 -20.36 -3.49 6.37
CA PHE A 307 -21.40 -3.79 7.34
C PHE A 307 -21.23 -3.00 8.64
N GLU A 308 -20.02 -2.87 9.18
CA GLU A 308 -19.74 -2.05 10.37
C GLU A 308 -19.99 -0.55 10.11
N LEU A 309 -19.90 -0.09 8.85
CA LEU A 309 -20.27 1.26 8.43
C LEU A 309 -21.80 1.43 8.19
N GLY A 310 -22.61 0.39 8.43
CA GLY A 310 -24.05 0.42 8.29
C GLY A 310 -24.57 0.34 6.85
N ILE A 311 -23.76 -0.09 5.88
CA ILE A 311 -24.21 -0.32 4.50
C ILE A 311 -25.02 -1.62 4.47
N CYS A 312 -26.18 -1.62 3.83
CA CYS A 312 -27.06 -2.79 3.84
C CYS A 312 -26.55 -3.90 2.90
N LYS A 313 -26.91 -5.14 3.21
CA LYS A 313 -26.49 -6.35 2.49
C LYS A 313 -26.71 -6.28 0.97
N ASN A 314 -27.89 -5.86 0.55
CA ASN A 314 -28.25 -5.84 -0.86
C ASN A 314 -27.42 -4.82 -1.64
N ASP A 315 -27.12 -3.68 -1.04
CA ASP A 315 -26.30 -2.62 -1.65
C ASP A 315 -24.83 -3.07 -1.77
N ILE A 316 -24.32 -3.79 -0.76
CA ILE A 316 -22.98 -4.39 -0.81
C ILE A 316 -22.90 -5.42 -1.96
N ILE A 317 -23.88 -6.33 -2.06
CA ILE A 317 -23.93 -7.36 -3.12
C ILE A 317 -23.94 -6.70 -4.50
N GLN A 318 -24.78 -5.70 -4.71
CA GLN A 318 -24.86 -4.99 -5.98
C GLN A 318 -23.56 -4.24 -6.29
N SER A 319 -22.98 -3.56 -5.33
CA SER A 319 -21.70 -2.85 -5.52
C SER A 319 -20.60 -3.81 -5.96
N ILE A 320 -20.45 -4.96 -5.31
CA ILE A 320 -19.41 -5.94 -5.61
C ILE A 320 -19.57 -6.55 -7.00
N LYS A 321 -20.79 -6.79 -7.43
CA LYS A 321 -21.09 -7.34 -8.76
C LYS A 321 -20.58 -6.44 -9.89
N TYR A 322 -20.62 -5.13 -9.70
CA TYR A 322 -20.17 -4.12 -10.66
C TYR A 322 -18.77 -3.56 -10.36
N PHE A 323 -18.07 -4.12 -9.38
CA PHE A 323 -16.71 -3.74 -9.05
C PHE A 323 -15.77 -4.05 -10.22
N ASN A 324 -15.00 -3.07 -10.65
CA ASN A 324 -14.06 -3.22 -11.76
C ASN A 324 -12.66 -3.69 -11.27
N ASN A 325 -11.78 -3.96 -12.22
CA ASN A 325 -10.39 -4.28 -11.94
C ASN A 325 -9.70 -3.15 -11.14
N ILE A 326 -8.81 -3.55 -10.25
CA ILE A 326 -7.92 -2.63 -9.54
C ILE A 326 -6.66 -2.46 -10.39
N PRO A 327 -6.27 -1.21 -10.74
CA PRO A 327 -5.06 -1.00 -11.53
C PRO A 327 -3.85 -1.72 -10.91
N GLY A 328 -3.17 -2.53 -11.73
CA GLY A 328 -1.97 -3.28 -11.35
C GLY A 328 -2.15 -4.32 -10.24
N ARG A 329 -3.36 -4.81 -9.99
CA ARG A 329 -3.69 -5.89 -9.03
C ARG A 329 -4.53 -6.96 -9.71
N LEU A 330 -3.89 -7.99 -10.26
CA LEU A 330 -4.51 -8.95 -11.18
C LEU A 330 -5.40 -8.26 -12.22
N GLU A 331 -4.94 -7.12 -12.71
CA GLU A 331 -5.66 -6.34 -13.71
C GLU A 331 -5.70 -7.10 -15.03
N LYS A 332 -6.90 -7.41 -15.47
CA LYS A 332 -7.13 -8.32 -16.59
C LYS A 332 -7.47 -7.58 -17.88
N TYR A 333 -6.85 -8.04 -18.97
CA TYR A 333 -7.16 -7.64 -20.34
C TYR A 333 -7.34 -8.88 -21.21
N ASN A 334 -8.24 -8.83 -22.17
CA ASN A 334 -8.42 -9.88 -23.18
C ASN A 334 -7.99 -9.37 -24.55
N TYR A 335 -7.20 -10.16 -25.26
CA TYR A 335 -6.78 -9.87 -26.63
C TYR A 335 -6.71 -11.16 -27.44
N LYS A 336 -7.55 -11.28 -28.49
CA LYS A 336 -7.73 -12.51 -29.26
C LYS A 336 -8.00 -13.71 -28.32
N SER A 337 -7.20 -14.79 -28.43
CA SER A 337 -7.27 -15.96 -27.56
C SER A 337 -6.53 -15.80 -26.21
N ASN A 338 -5.84 -14.66 -26.01
CA ASN A 338 -5.02 -14.42 -24.83
C ASN A 338 -5.78 -13.71 -23.72
N THR A 339 -5.45 -14.09 -22.48
CA THR A 339 -5.80 -13.35 -21.26
C THR A 339 -4.52 -12.75 -20.69
N ILE A 340 -4.42 -11.42 -20.62
CA ILE A 340 -3.26 -10.70 -20.09
C ILE A 340 -3.59 -10.26 -18.67
N ILE A 341 -2.69 -10.50 -17.72
CA ILE A 341 -2.85 -10.16 -16.30
C ILE A 341 -1.63 -9.37 -15.86
N ILE A 342 -1.86 -8.16 -15.36
CA ILE A 342 -0.82 -7.27 -14.82
C ILE A 342 -0.95 -7.26 -13.30
N ASP A 343 0.18 -7.47 -12.59
CA ASP A 343 0.21 -7.42 -11.14
C ASP A 343 1.51 -6.83 -10.57
N TYR A 344 1.40 -6.21 -9.41
CA TYR A 344 2.51 -5.61 -8.66
C TYR A 344 3.36 -6.64 -7.90
N ALA A 345 3.03 -7.91 -7.92
CA ALA A 345 3.76 -8.96 -7.21
C ALA A 345 5.27 -8.89 -7.51
N HIS A 346 6.06 -8.70 -6.46
CA HIS A 346 7.51 -8.54 -6.52
C HIS A 346 8.23 -9.26 -5.38
N THR A 347 7.52 -10.17 -4.69
CA THR A 347 8.04 -11.02 -3.62
C THR A 347 7.77 -12.50 -3.93
N PRO A 348 8.56 -13.45 -3.42
CA PRO A 348 8.32 -14.87 -3.63
C PRO A 348 6.94 -15.34 -3.20
N ASP A 349 6.44 -14.84 -2.06
CA ASP A 349 5.13 -15.23 -1.54
C ASP A 349 3.99 -14.72 -2.43
N ALA A 350 4.09 -13.46 -2.92
CA ALA A 350 3.12 -12.91 -3.86
C ALA A 350 3.13 -13.67 -5.20
N PHE A 351 4.32 -13.99 -5.74
CA PHE A 351 4.48 -14.84 -6.92
C PHE A 351 3.79 -16.19 -6.72
N SER A 352 4.10 -16.88 -5.61
CA SER A 352 3.52 -18.19 -5.32
C SER A 352 1.99 -18.14 -5.29
N ASN A 353 1.41 -17.12 -4.67
CA ASN A 353 -0.05 -16.96 -4.57
C ASN A 353 -0.69 -16.73 -5.94
N ILE A 354 -0.10 -15.86 -6.77
CA ILE A 354 -0.61 -15.60 -8.13
C ILE A 354 -0.50 -16.85 -8.99
N PHE A 355 0.67 -17.46 -9.05
CA PHE A 355 0.90 -18.64 -9.89
C PHE A 355 -0.01 -19.80 -9.50
N LYS A 356 -0.16 -20.10 -8.22
CA LYS A 356 -1.09 -21.14 -7.74
C LYS A 356 -2.51 -20.85 -8.20
N SER A 357 -2.98 -19.61 -7.97
CA SER A 357 -4.33 -19.21 -8.37
C SER A 357 -4.54 -19.33 -9.87
N ILE A 358 -3.61 -18.85 -10.69
CA ILE A 358 -3.73 -18.91 -12.15
C ILE A 358 -3.61 -20.35 -12.65
N PHE A 359 -2.72 -21.15 -12.08
CA PHE A 359 -2.53 -22.54 -12.47
C PHE A 359 -3.77 -23.39 -12.17
N GLU A 360 -4.44 -23.17 -11.02
CA GLU A 360 -5.70 -23.83 -10.66
C GLU A 360 -6.86 -23.41 -11.59
N LEU A 361 -6.84 -22.19 -12.10
CA LEU A 361 -7.91 -21.62 -12.92
C LEU A 361 -7.68 -21.77 -14.43
N LYS A 362 -6.47 -22.11 -14.85
CA LYS A 362 -6.17 -22.20 -16.28
C LYS A 362 -6.92 -23.35 -16.94
N ASN A 363 -7.46 -23.09 -18.11
CA ASN A 363 -7.91 -24.16 -19.01
C ASN A 363 -6.68 -24.97 -19.45
N LYS A 364 -6.80 -26.31 -19.46
CA LYS A 364 -5.69 -27.23 -19.82
C LYS A 364 -4.98 -26.89 -21.15
N ASN A 365 -5.71 -26.27 -22.08
CA ASN A 365 -5.18 -25.94 -23.41
C ASN A 365 -4.48 -24.57 -23.47
N LYS A 366 -4.53 -23.73 -22.40
CA LYS A 366 -3.83 -22.44 -22.38
C LYS A 366 -2.43 -22.58 -21.80
N LYS A 367 -1.45 -21.89 -22.42
CA LYS A 367 -0.09 -21.76 -21.89
C LYS A 367 -0.01 -20.63 -20.87
N ILE A 368 0.87 -20.72 -19.90
CA ILE A 368 1.23 -19.61 -19.00
C ILE A 368 2.55 -19.03 -19.48
N ILE A 369 2.54 -17.76 -19.87
CA ILE A 369 3.70 -17.00 -20.29
C ILE A 369 3.94 -15.90 -19.27
N THR A 370 5.15 -15.81 -18.74
CA THR A 370 5.47 -14.84 -17.67
C THR A 370 6.50 -13.83 -18.13
N VAL A 371 6.24 -12.55 -17.87
CA VAL A 371 7.16 -11.43 -18.07
C VAL A 371 7.47 -10.82 -16.71
N PHE A 372 8.74 -10.84 -16.28
CA PHE A 372 9.11 -10.20 -15.03
C PHE A 372 10.60 -9.85 -14.95
N GLY A 373 10.93 -8.99 -14.02
CA GLY A 373 12.26 -8.64 -13.58
C GLY A 373 12.31 -8.41 -12.09
N CYS A 374 13.47 -8.05 -11.55
CA CYS A 374 13.65 -7.69 -10.15
C CYS A 374 14.35 -6.34 -10.00
N GLY A 375 14.01 -5.62 -8.90
CA GLY A 375 14.66 -4.36 -8.59
C GLY A 375 16.11 -4.53 -8.08
N GLY A 376 16.99 -3.62 -8.48
CA GLY A 376 18.33 -3.48 -7.95
C GLY A 376 18.37 -2.70 -6.63
N ASN A 377 19.49 -2.79 -5.89
CA ASN A 377 19.69 -2.19 -4.56
C ASN A 377 18.56 -2.55 -3.57
N ARG A 378 18.10 -3.79 -3.63
CA ARG A 378 17.09 -4.41 -2.78
C ARG A 378 17.53 -5.82 -2.41
N ASP A 379 16.73 -6.50 -1.60
CA ASP A 379 16.96 -7.90 -1.23
C ASP A 379 17.19 -8.76 -2.49
N SER A 380 18.43 -9.20 -2.69
CA SER A 380 18.83 -10.05 -3.81
C SER A 380 18.48 -11.53 -3.61
N SER A 381 18.30 -11.96 -2.37
CA SER A 381 18.03 -13.37 -2.02
C SER A 381 16.71 -13.88 -2.61
N LYS A 382 15.76 -13.00 -2.86
CA LYS A 382 14.47 -13.32 -3.45
C LYS A 382 14.53 -13.67 -4.94
N ARG A 383 15.53 -13.18 -5.69
CA ARG A 383 15.60 -13.28 -7.17
C ARG A 383 15.59 -14.72 -7.65
N LYS A 384 16.50 -15.53 -7.10
CA LYS A 384 16.58 -16.97 -7.42
C LYS A 384 15.29 -17.71 -7.05
N ARG A 385 14.67 -17.36 -5.91
CA ARG A 385 13.40 -17.96 -5.48
C ARG A 385 12.26 -17.59 -6.44
N MET A 386 12.20 -16.33 -6.90
CA MET A 386 11.20 -15.89 -7.87
C MET A 386 11.38 -16.57 -9.23
N GLY A 387 12.63 -16.71 -9.72
CA GLY A 387 12.94 -17.48 -10.92
C GLY A 387 12.47 -18.93 -10.81
N LYS A 388 12.73 -19.59 -9.66
CA LYS A 388 12.28 -20.97 -9.41
C LYS A 388 10.74 -21.08 -9.39
N ILE A 389 10.05 -20.14 -8.76
CA ILE A 389 8.58 -20.16 -8.74
C ILE A 389 8.02 -19.97 -10.14
N ALA A 390 8.52 -18.98 -10.90
CA ALA A 390 8.10 -18.77 -12.28
C ALA A 390 8.33 -20.02 -13.13
N SER A 391 9.49 -20.67 -13.01
CA SER A 391 9.83 -21.90 -13.75
C SER A 391 8.89 -23.07 -13.44
N ASN A 392 8.37 -23.18 -12.22
CA ASN A 392 7.49 -24.29 -11.83
C ASN A 392 6.08 -24.20 -12.44
N TYR A 393 5.67 -23.01 -12.88
CA TYR A 393 4.28 -22.77 -13.30
C TYR A 393 4.14 -22.22 -14.72
N SER A 394 5.22 -21.69 -15.31
CA SER A 394 5.19 -21.11 -16.65
C SER A 394 5.61 -22.11 -17.72
N ASP A 395 4.97 -22.04 -18.88
CA ASP A 395 5.37 -22.76 -20.08
C ASP A 395 6.51 -22.00 -20.81
N TYR A 396 6.59 -20.66 -20.65
CA TYR A 396 7.66 -19.82 -21.18
C TYR A 396 7.87 -18.55 -20.34
N ILE A 397 9.11 -18.05 -20.25
CA ILE A 397 9.45 -16.90 -19.42
C ILE A 397 10.23 -15.85 -20.23
N TYR A 398 9.79 -14.60 -20.17
CA TYR A 398 10.55 -13.44 -20.60
C TYR A 398 11.16 -12.74 -19.37
N ILE A 399 12.49 -12.77 -19.27
CA ILE A 399 13.23 -12.04 -18.22
C ILE A 399 13.58 -10.66 -18.74
N THR A 400 13.26 -9.63 -17.96
CA THR A 400 13.43 -8.23 -18.37
C THR A 400 13.86 -7.35 -17.20
N ASN A 401 14.19 -6.07 -17.48
CA ASN A 401 14.48 -5.09 -16.46
C ASN A 401 13.20 -4.65 -15.71
N ASP A 402 13.36 -4.46 -14.40
CA ASP A 402 12.43 -3.73 -13.56
C ASP A 402 13.00 -2.33 -13.26
N ASN A 403 13.47 -2.07 -12.06
CA ASN A 403 14.17 -0.85 -11.62
C ASN A 403 15.61 -1.23 -11.22
N PRO A 404 16.57 -1.31 -12.14
CA PRO A 404 17.94 -1.76 -11.80
C PRO A 404 18.66 -0.80 -10.86
N ARG A 405 18.30 0.48 -10.84
CA ARG A 405 18.92 1.53 -10.03
C ARG A 405 20.43 1.62 -10.33
N PHE A 406 21.28 1.45 -9.31
CA PHE A 406 22.76 1.49 -9.45
C PHE A 406 23.38 0.09 -9.61
N GLU A 407 22.57 -0.99 -9.50
CA GLU A 407 23.05 -2.35 -9.65
C GLU A 407 23.17 -2.74 -11.13
N ASP A 408 24.13 -3.61 -11.44
CA ASP A 408 24.33 -4.15 -12.77
C ASP A 408 23.13 -4.99 -13.20
N GLU A 409 22.56 -4.66 -14.35
CA GLU A 409 21.37 -5.31 -14.91
C GLU A 409 21.61 -6.80 -15.20
N ASP A 410 22.79 -7.16 -15.74
CA ASP A 410 23.12 -8.53 -16.07
C ASP A 410 23.24 -9.38 -14.81
N LYS A 411 23.84 -8.85 -13.74
CA LYS A 411 23.90 -9.52 -12.45
C LYS A 411 22.51 -9.77 -11.83
N ILE A 412 21.57 -8.84 -12.00
CA ILE A 412 20.19 -9.03 -11.54
C ILE A 412 19.55 -10.17 -12.33
N ILE A 413 19.70 -10.15 -13.66
CA ILE A 413 19.15 -11.16 -14.58
C ILE A 413 19.74 -12.54 -14.28
N ASP A 414 21.06 -12.65 -14.13
CA ASP A 414 21.76 -13.90 -13.80
C ASP A 414 21.25 -14.51 -12.49
N ASN A 415 21.01 -13.68 -11.49
CA ASN A 415 20.45 -14.14 -10.21
C ASN A 415 19.03 -14.73 -10.38
N ILE A 416 18.22 -14.16 -11.28
CA ILE A 416 16.89 -14.70 -11.60
C ILE A 416 17.03 -16.01 -12.35
N CYS A 417 17.84 -16.02 -13.43
CA CYS A 417 18.08 -17.18 -14.29
C CYS A 417 18.65 -18.38 -13.51
N GLY A 418 19.49 -18.12 -12.50
CA GLY A 418 20.00 -19.15 -11.60
C GLY A 418 18.93 -19.89 -10.78
N GLY A 419 17.69 -19.45 -10.83
CA GLY A 419 16.53 -20.14 -10.24
C GLY A 419 15.68 -20.89 -11.24
N ILE A 420 15.85 -20.66 -12.55
CA ILE A 420 15.05 -21.28 -13.60
C ILE A 420 15.60 -22.67 -13.91
N SER A 421 14.72 -23.67 -13.95
CA SER A 421 15.01 -25.04 -14.33
C SER A 421 13.82 -25.61 -15.11
N ASN A 422 14.09 -26.37 -16.15
CA ASN A 422 13.06 -27.10 -16.93
C ASN A 422 12.02 -26.25 -17.65
N THR A 423 12.27 -24.94 -17.84
CA THR A 423 11.37 -24.03 -18.56
C THR A 423 12.20 -23.18 -19.52
N GLU A 424 11.75 -23.08 -20.76
CA GLU A 424 12.37 -22.20 -21.74
C GLU A 424 12.19 -20.73 -21.36
N TYR A 425 13.24 -19.93 -21.57
CA TYR A 425 13.18 -18.51 -21.31
C TYR A 425 13.98 -17.69 -22.31
N GLN A 426 13.63 -16.43 -22.44
CA GLN A 426 14.35 -15.45 -23.24
C GLN A 426 14.63 -14.19 -22.40
N ILE A 427 15.82 -13.64 -22.56
CA ILE A 427 16.20 -12.37 -21.93
C ILE A 427 15.96 -11.24 -22.93
N ILE A 428 15.09 -10.31 -22.56
CA ILE A 428 14.83 -9.08 -23.31
C ILE A 428 14.87 -7.92 -22.31
N LYS A 429 16.02 -7.21 -22.22
CA LYS A 429 16.24 -6.13 -21.24
C LYS A 429 15.21 -5.00 -21.36
N ASP A 430 14.82 -4.65 -22.58
CA ASP A 430 13.76 -3.67 -22.84
C ASP A 430 12.38 -4.26 -22.44
N ARG A 431 11.81 -3.74 -21.36
CA ARG A 431 10.57 -4.29 -20.80
C ARG A 431 9.37 -4.12 -21.74
N LYS A 432 9.29 -3.00 -22.50
CA LYS A 432 8.23 -2.83 -23.50
C LYS A 432 8.31 -3.90 -24.58
N LYS A 433 9.52 -4.17 -25.09
CA LYS A 433 9.72 -5.23 -26.09
C LYS A 433 9.43 -6.62 -25.53
N ALA A 434 9.80 -6.90 -24.28
CA ALA A 434 9.49 -8.17 -23.62
C ALA A 434 7.98 -8.42 -23.52
N ILE A 435 7.22 -7.39 -23.12
CA ILE A 435 5.74 -7.45 -23.05
C ILE A 435 5.15 -7.69 -24.44
N ILE A 436 5.57 -6.94 -25.45
CA ILE A 436 5.09 -7.10 -26.85
C ILE A 436 5.40 -8.51 -27.36
N SER A 437 6.61 -9.03 -27.12
CA SER A 437 6.98 -10.39 -27.50
C SER A 437 6.09 -11.45 -26.84
N ALA A 438 5.76 -11.25 -25.57
CA ALA A 438 4.85 -12.15 -24.86
C ALA A 438 3.42 -12.08 -25.46
N MET A 439 2.94 -10.90 -25.80
CA MET A 439 1.59 -10.69 -26.35
C MET A 439 1.40 -11.25 -27.76
N ASN A 440 2.46 -11.50 -28.50
CA ASN A 440 2.41 -12.13 -29.82
C ASN A 440 2.20 -13.66 -29.77
N ASN A 441 2.25 -14.27 -28.60
CA ASN A 441 1.87 -15.67 -28.45
C ASN A 441 0.34 -15.82 -28.57
N GLU A 442 -0.10 -17.05 -28.83
CA GLU A 442 -1.52 -17.37 -28.96
C GLU A 442 -1.95 -18.36 -27.86
N ASN A 443 -3.26 -18.36 -27.58
CA ASN A 443 -3.89 -19.26 -26.63
C ASN A 443 -3.20 -19.32 -25.26
N SER A 444 -2.88 -18.15 -24.70
CA SER A 444 -2.04 -18.02 -23.52
C SER A 444 -2.68 -17.17 -22.42
N ILE A 445 -2.27 -17.43 -21.17
CA ILE A 445 -2.41 -16.51 -20.06
C ILE A 445 -1.05 -15.84 -19.86
N ILE A 446 -0.99 -14.53 -20.12
CA ILE A 446 0.23 -13.74 -20.05
C ILE A 446 0.28 -13.01 -18.73
N LEU A 447 1.24 -13.34 -17.87
CA LEU A 447 1.46 -12.73 -16.57
C LEU A 447 2.56 -11.68 -16.68
N ILE A 448 2.24 -10.40 -16.47
CA ILE A 448 3.21 -9.30 -16.44
C ILE A 448 3.33 -8.85 -14.98
N LEU A 449 4.46 -9.19 -14.34
CA LEU A 449 4.62 -9.10 -12.90
C LEU A 449 5.74 -8.13 -12.50
N GLY A 450 5.56 -7.48 -11.33
CA GLY A 450 6.57 -6.67 -10.63
C GLY A 450 6.22 -5.20 -10.51
N LYS A 451 5.74 -4.55 -11.59
CA LYS A 451 5.53 -3.11 -11.63
C LYS A 451 4.09 -2.67 -11.37
N GLY A 452 3.09 -3.46 -11.75
CA GLY A 452 1.69 -3.07 -11.60
C GLY A 452 1.40 -1.70 -12.19
N VAL A 453 1.12 -0.71 -11.34
CA VAL A 453 0.78 0.67 -11.73
C VAL A 453 1.98 1.60 -11.88
N GLU A 454 3.20 1.15 -11.66
CA GLU A 454 4.36 2.03 -11.81
C GLU A 454 4.51 2.52 -13.24
N GLU A 455 4.60 3.84 -13.42
CA GLU A 455 4.73 4.49 -14.74
C GLU A 455 6.18 4.88 -15.08
N TYR A 456 7.14 4.24 -14.43
CA TYR A 456 8.56 4.54 -14.62
C TYR A 456 9.46 3.34 -14.40
N GLN A 457 10.67 3.40 -14.96
CA GLN A 457 11.83 2.62 -14.55
C GLN A 457 12.90 3.54 -13.96
N ILE A 458 13.61 3.07 -12.93
CA ILE A 458 14.72 3.79 -12.32
C ILE A 458 16.04 3.14 -12.78
N ILE A 459 16.81 3.89 -13.57
CA ILE A 459 18.15 3.49 -14.03
C ILE A 459 19.13 4.52 -13.50
N LYS A 460 20.00 4.12 -12.58
CA LYS A 460 20.86 5.04 -11.80
C LYS A 460 19.98 6.11 -11.11
N ASN A 461 20.22 7.38 -11.40
CA ASN A 461 19.46 8.53 -10.87
C ASN A 461 18.30 8.97 -11.78
N LYS A 462 18.07 8.31 -12.92
CA LYS A 462 17.08 8.76 -13.89
C LYS A 462 15.79 7.95 -13.75
N LYS A 463 14.66 8.64 -13.72
CA LYS A 463 13.35 8.07 -13.95
C LYS A 463 13.05 8.12 -15.45
N ILE A 464 12.82 6.97 -16.07
CA ILE A 464 12.45 6.82 -17.47
C ILE A 464 10.98 6.41 -17.51
N ASN A 465 10.18 7.07 -18.32
CA ASN A 465 8.76 6.75 -18.47
C ASN A 465 8.59 5.33 -19.03
N HIS A 466 7.84 4.52 -18.32
CA HIS A 466 7.43 3.18 -18.71
C HIS A 466 6.17 2.79 -17.94
N SER A 467 5.22 2.17 -18.61
CA SER A 467 4.01 1.62 -17.96
C SER A 467 3.62 0.31 -18.63
N ASP A 468 3.53 -0.76 -17.83
CA ASP A 468 3.06 -2.05 -18.31
C ASP A 468 1.62 -1.94 -18.84
N ILE A 469 0.75 -1.24 -18.10
CA ILE A 469 -0.65 -1.01 -18.45
C ILE A 469 -0.77 -0.26 -19.79
N LYS A 470 0.00 0.81 -19.96
CA LYS A 470 -0.02 1.61 -21.19
C LYS A 470 0.49 0.79 -22.37
N THR A 471 1.57 0.02 -22.17
CA THR A 471 2.13 -0.87 -23.21
C THR A 471 1.09 -1.88 -23.68
N VAL A 472 0.37 -2.51 -22.78
CA VAL A 472 -0.67 -3.50 -23.12
C VAL A 472 -1.83 -2.83 -23.87
N LYS A 473 -2.31 -1.68 -23.38
CA LYS A 473 -3.41 -0.93 -24.03
C LYS A 473 -3.03 -0.45 -25.43
N GLU A 474 -1.83 0.11 -25.61
CA GLU A 474 -1.30 0.54 -26.91
C GLU A 474 -1.27 -0.64 -27.90
N PHE A 475 -0.68 -1.76 -27.48
CA PHE A 475 -0.60 -2.96 -28.31
C PHE A 475 -1.99 -3.47 -28.76
N ILE A 476 -2.95 -3.52 -27.83
CA ILE A 476 -4.32 -3.95 -28.13
C ILE A 476 -4.96 -3.00 -29.16
N ASN A 477 -4.86 -1.69 -28.95
CA ASN A 477 -5.49 -0.68 -29.81
C ASN A 477 -4.88 -0.64 -31.21
N GLU A 478 -3.54 -0.70 -31.34
CA GLU A 478 -2.84 -0.69 -32.61
C GLU A 478 -3.21 -1.90 -33.47
N ASN A 479 -3.34 -3.08 -32.85
CA ASN A 479 -3.67 -4.32 -33.55
C ASN A 479 -5.17 -4.59 -33.70
N TRP A 480 -6.04 -3.77 -33.05
CA TRP A 480 -7.48 -3.78 -33.28
C TRP A 480 -7.88 -2.97 -34.52
N ASN A 481 -7.22 -1.83 -34.76
CA ASN A 481 -7.46 -0.93 -35.87
C ASN A 481 -6.83 -1.40 -37.20
N SER A 482 -6.01 -2.45 -37.18
CA SER A 482 -5.39 -3.03 -38.40
C SER A 482 -6.22 -4.14 -39.04
N ARG A 483 -7.48 -4.24 -38.69
CA ARG A 483 -8.51 -5.11 -39.28
C ARG A 483 -9.63 -4.26 -39.87
#